data_ce531d2d07b1bbfa73ea283f30dc3f49
#
_entry.id   ce531d2d07b1bbfa73ea283f30dc3f49
#
_cell.length_a   1.000
_cell.length_b   1.000
_cell.length_c   1.000
_cell.angle_alpha   90.00
_cell.angle_beta   90.00
_cell.angle_gamma   90.00
#
_symmetry.space_group_name_H-M   'P 1'
#
loop_
_entity.id
_entity.type
_entity.pdbx_description
1 polymer ?
#
loop_
_entity_poly.entity_id
_entity_poly.type
_entity_poly.pdbx_seq_one_letter_code
_entity_poly.pdbx_strand_id
1 'polypeptide(L)'
;MVRELVHDSFLLSRKSADATKEDRAVAQDLLDTLTAHKEGCVGMAANMIGVCKRIIVFDNRGSYMTMLNPEIIKQEGEYETEEGCLSLLGGPRKTKRYQKIKVRYQNLQLQTRLQTFSGWTAQIIQHEIDHCNGSLI
;
A
#
# COMPACT_ATOMS: atom_id res chain seq x y z
N MET A 1 4.31 -1.67 16.88
CA MET A 1 5.00 -0.42 17.30
C MET A 1 4.86 0.64 16.24
N VAL A 2 4.42 1.81 16.62
CA VAL A 2 4.32 2.95 15.68
C VAL A 2 5.72 3.38 15.25
N ARG A 3 5.90 3.59 13.95
CA ARG A 3 7.17 4.01 13.34
C ARG A 3 7.05 5.41 12.74
N GLU A 4 8.17 6.12 12.66
CA GLU A 4 8.22 7.41 11.96
C GLU A 4 8.09 7.22 10.46
N LEU A 5 7.39 8.16 9.80
CA LEU A 5 7.25 8.15 8.35
C LEU A 5 8.54 8.62 7.69
N VAL A 6 8.94 7.91 6.64
CA VAL A 6 10.11 8.23 5.82
C VAL A 6 9.71 9.23 4.72
N HIS A 7 10.55 10.23 4.49
CA HIS A 7 10.37 11.23 3.43
C HIS A 7 11.49 11.22 2.40
N ASP A 8 12.45 10.30 2.53
CA ASP A 8 13.59 10.17 1.62
C ASP A 8 13.11 9.61 0.28
N SER A 9 13.05 10.46 -0.74
CA SER A 9 12.58 10.06 -2.07
C SER A 9 13.48 9.01 -2.73
N PHE A 10 14.77 8.97 -2.41
CA PHE A 10 15.66 7.93 -2.92
C PHE A 10 15.25 6.55 -2.38
N LEU A 11 14.97 6.44 -1.09
CA LEU A 11 14.50 5.20 -0.49
C LEU A 11 13.12 4.82 -1.03
N LEU A 12 12.20 5.80 -1.14
CA LEU A 12 10.83 5.57 -1.59
C LEU A 12 10.75 5.19 -3.08
N SER A 13 11.78 5.52 -3.87
CA SER A 13 11.85 5.16 -5.29
C SER A 13 12.42 3.76 -5.54
N ARG A 14 12.85 3.05 -4.51
CA ARG A 14 13.38 1.69 -4.64
C ARG A 14 12.25 0.68 -4.75
N LYS A 15 12.42 -0.32 -5.61
CA LYS A 15 11.50 -1.45 -5.64
C LYS A 15 11.65 -2.27 -4.37
N SER A 16 10.53 -2.62 -3.76
CA SER A 16 10.52 -3.45 -2.56
C SER A 16 10.69 -4.93 -2.93
N ALA A 17 11.42 -5.64 -2.08
CA ALA A 17 11.61 -7.08 -2.21
C ALA A 17 10.40 -7.84 -1.66
N ASP A 18 10.29 -9.12 -2.00
CA ASP A 18 9.22 -9.97 -1.50
C ASP A 18 9.28 -10.08 0.03
N ALA A 19 8.12 -10.03 0.65
CA ALA A 19 7.97 -10.27 2.07
C ALA A 19 7.93 -11.77 2.37
N THR A 20 8.43 -12.14 3.54
CA THR A 20 8.45 -13.53 4.02
C THR A 20 7.79 -13.60 5.40
N LYS A 21 7.71 -14.81 5.96
CA LYS A 21 7.17 -15.01 7.32
C LYS A 21 7.90 -14.19 8.38
N GLU A 22 9.17 -13.86 8.14
CA GLU A 22 9.97 -13.06 9.07
C GLU A 22 9.58 -11.59 9.07
N ASP A 23 8.81 -11.15 8.09
CA ASP A 23 8.36 -9.76 7.96
C ASP A 23 7.01 -9.50 8.63
N ARG A 24 6.45 -10.46 9.36
CA ARG A 24 5.17 -10.29 10.07
C ARG A 24 5.22 -9.17 11.11
N ALA A 25 6.34 -9.03 11.79
CA ALA A 25 6.51 -7.95 12.77
C ALA A 25 6.48 -6.58 12.08
N VAL A 26 7.03 -6.48 10.86
CA VAL A 26 6.96 -5.26 10.05
C VAL A 26 5.51 -4.96 9.67
N ALA A 27 4.74 -5.98 9.29
CA ALA A 27 3.32 -5.82 8.97
C ALA A 27 2.53 -5.28 10.17
N GLN A 28 2.83 -5.77 11.38
CA GLN A 28 2.20 -5.26 12.60
C GLN A 28 2.59 -3.81 12.86
N ASP A 29 3.86 -3.47 12.73
CA ASP A 29 4.33 -2.08 12.90
C ASP A 29 3.66 -1.15 11.88
N LEU A 30 3.48 -1.61 10.65
CA LEU A 30 2.81 -0.84 9.61
C LEU A 30 1.34 -0.60 9.97
N LEU A 31 0.65 -1.61 10.48
CA LEU A 31 -0.73 -1.49 10.94
C LEU A 31 -0.83 -0.50 12.10
N ASP A 32 0.08 -0.59 13.07
CA ASP A 32 0.10 0.31 14.22
C ASP A 32 0.34 1.76 13.77
N THR A 33 1.23 1.96 12.80
CA THR A 33 1.53 3.28 12.26
C THR A 33 0.34 3.86 11.50
N LEU A 34 -0.33 3.05 10.68
CA LEU A 34 -1.54 3.48 9.97
C LEU A 34 -2.64 3.87 10.96
N THR A 35 -2.84 3.05 12.01
CA THR A 35 -3.84 3.31 13.04
C THR A 35 -3.57 4.65 13.74
N ALA A 36 -2.30 4.98 14.00
CA ALA A 36 -1.91 6.25 14.60
C ALA A 36 -2.19 7.44 13.67
N HIS A 37 -2.28 7.23 12.36
CA HIS A 37 -2.53 8.28 11.36
C HIS A 37 -3.94 8.19 10.74
N LYS A 38 -4.86 7.49 11.37
CA LYS A 38 -6.19 7.20 10.80
C LYS A 38 -6.98 8.44 10.38
N GLU A 39 -6.74 9.59 11.02
CA GLU A 39 -7.43 10.83 10.71
C GLU A 39 -7.05 11.42 9.34
N GLY A 40 -5.88 11.09 8.83
CA GLY A 40 -5.40 11.66 7.56
C GLY A 40 -4.85 10.65 6.58
N CYS A 41 -4.96 9.35 6.87
CA CYS A 41 -4.36 8.32 6.03
C CYS A 41 -5.22 7.05 6.00
N VAL A 42 -5.41 6.51 4.82
CA VAL A 42 -6.27 5.32 4.61
C VAL A 42 -5.47 4.10 4.15
N GLY A 43 -4.18 4.24 3.92
CA GLY A 43 -3.31 3.13 3.51
C GLY A 43 -1.85 3.48 3.64
N MET A 44 -1.01 2.46 3.78
CA MET A 44 0.45 2.58 3.86
C MET A 44 1.13 1.37 3.23
N ALA A 45 2.32 1.60 2.66
CA ALA A 45 3.23 0.54 2.26
C ALA A 45 4.45 0.54 3.19
N ALA A 46 5.11 -0.61 3.31
CA ALA A 46 6.20 -0.78 4.27
C ALA A 46 7.38 0.17 4.04
N ASN A 47 7.64 0.59 2.79
CA ASN A 47 8.72 1.53 2.54
C ASN A 47 8.48 2.90 3.20
N MET A 48 7.23 3.24 3.51
CA MET A 48 6.90 4.48 4.23
C MET A 48 7.39 4.47 5.68
N ILE A 49 7.69 3.31 6.23
CA ILE A 49 8.33 3.16 7.55
C ILE A 49 9.77 2.65 7.43
N GLY A 50 10.37 2.76 6.25
CA GLY A 50 11.77 2.47 6.02
C GLY A 50 12.12 1.03 5.71
N VAL A 51 11.12 0.18 5.45
CA VAL A 51 11.34 -1.24 5.15
C VAL A 51 10.92 -1.54 3.71
N CYS A 52 11.90 -1.83 2.85
CA CYS A 52 11.63 -2.08 1.42
C CYS A 52 11.18 -3.52 1.19
N LYS A 53 10.01 -3.85 1.71
CA LYS A 53 9.34 -5.15 1.54
C LYS A 53 7.93 -4.92 1.03
N ARG A 54 7.43 -5.87 0.22
CA ARG A 54 6.12 -5.77 -0.40
C ARG A 54 5.01 -6.08 0.60
N ILE A 55 4.71 -5.11 1.45
CA ILE A 55 3.65 -5.19 2.46
C ILE A 55 2.83 -3.92 2.37
N ILE A 56 1.51 -4.06 2.31
CA ILE A 56 0.59 -2.93 2.37
C ILE A 56 -0.48 -3.18 3.42
N VAL A 57 -0.96 -2.10 4.01
CA VAL A 57 -2.10 -2.09 4.93
C VAL A 57 -3.03 -0.98 4.47
N PHE A 58 -4.32 -1.22 4.47
CA PHE A 58 -5.29 -0.24 4.00
C PHE A 58 -6.65 -0.41 4.68
N ASP A 59 -7.45 0.65 4.62
CA ASP A 59 -8.83 0.63 5.08
C ASP A 59 -9.70 -0.05 4.03
N ASN A 60 -10.29 -1.18 4.39
CA ASN A 60 -11.25 -1.91 3.56
C ASN A 60 -12.63 -1.76 4.18
N ARG A 61 -13.31 -0.65 3.83
CA ARG A 61 -14.69 -0.35 4.27
C ARG A 61 -14.87 -0.37 5.79
N GLY A 62 -13.95 0.24 6.52
CA GLY A 62 -14.03 0.37 7.96
C GLY A 62 -13.19 -0.62 8.76
N SER A 63 -12.58 -1.59 8.09
CA SER A 63 -11.65 -2.55 8.73
C SER A 63 -10.30 -2.49 8.02
N TYR A 64 -9.22 -2.59 8.76
CA TYR A 64 -7.90 -2.65 8.17
C TYR A 64 -7.60 -4.05 7.63
N MET A 65 -7.00 -4.09 6.45
CA MET A 65 -6.58 -5.31 5.79
C MET A 65 -5.09 -5.24 5.47
N THR A 66 -4.37 -6.34 5.68
CA THR A 66 -2.95 -6.45 5.39
C THR A 66 -2.73 -7.41 4.22
N MET A 67 -1.89 -7.01 3.27
CA MET A 67 -1.48 -7.87 2.17
C MET A 67 0.04 -7.96 2.11
N LEU A 68 0.56 -9.18 1.97
CA LEU A 68 1.96 -9.43 1.65
C LEU A 68 2.04 -9.79 0.17
N ASN A 69 3.06 -9.27 -0.51
CA ASN A 69 3.33 -9.56 -1.92
C ASN A 69 2.13 -9.34 -2.84
N PRO A 70 1.44 -8.19 -2.73
CA PRO A 70 0.28 -7.93 -3.59
C PRO A 70 0.69 -7.73 -5.03
N GLU A 71 -0.12 -8.27 -5.94
CA GLU A 71 0.08 -8.14 -7.38
C GLU A 71 -1.27 -7.99 -8.06
N ILE A 72 -1.41 -6.97 -8.89
CA ILE A 72 -2.62 -6.75 -9.68
C ILE A 72 -2.54 -7.65 -10.92
N ILE A 73 -3.47 -8.60 -11.04
CA ILE A 73 -3.49 -9.55 -12.16
C ILE A 73 -4.53 -9.23 -13.21
N LYS A 74 -5.50 -8.38 -12.90
CA LYS A 74 -6.48 -7.84 -13.84
C LYS A 74 -6.86 -6.43 -13.42
N GLN A 75 -7.15 -5.57 -14.39
CA GLN A 75 -7.57 -4.20 -14.13
C GLN A 75 -8.46 -3.73 -15.29
N GLU A 76 -9.49 -2.95 -14.96
CA GLU A 76 -10.41 -2.39 -15.96
C GLU A 76 -11.00 -1.06 -15.49
N GLY A 77 -11.45 -0.24 -16.44
CA GLY A 77 -12.07 1.05 -16.15
C GLY A 77 -11.06 2.13 -15.80
N GLU A 78 -10.13 2.44 -16.71
CA GLU A 78 -9.12 3.47 -16.51
C GLU A 78 -9.76 4.84 -16.29
N TYR A 79 -9.22 5.60 -15.31
CA TYR A 79 -9.60 6.99 -15.06
C TYR A 79 -8.41 7.77 -14.50
N GLU A 80 -8.46 9.09 -14.63
CA GLU A 80 -7.45 9.98 -14.07
C GLU A 80 -7.96 10.60 -12.77
N THR A 81 -7.04 10.78 -11.81
CA THR A 81 -7.36 11.38 -10.51
C THR A 81 -6.11 12.03 -9.92
N GLU A 82 -6.25 12.67 -8.78
CA GLU A 82 -5.15 13.22 -8.02
C GLU A 82 -5.08 12.54 -6.67
N GLU A 83 -3.86 12.23 -6.22
CA GLU A 83 -3.62 11.56 -4.94
C GLU A 83 -2.45 12.19 -4.20
N GLY A 84 -2.52 12.18 -2.88
CA GLY A 84 -1.43 12.59 -2.01
C GLY A 84 -0.96 11.44 -1.13
N CYS A 85 0.23 11.60 -0.54
CA CYS A 85 0.81 10.62 0.37
C CYS A 85 1.54 11.34 1.50
N LEU A 86 1.40 10.83 2.74
CA LEU A 86 2.06 11.42 3.91
C LEU A 86 3.59 11.40 3.79
N SER A 87 4.17 10.40 3.12
CA SER A 87 5.61 10.30 2.92
C SER A 87 6.12 11.17 1.79
N LEU A 88 5.27 11.63 0.88
CA LEU A 88 5.66 12.45 -0.26
C LEU A 88 5.20 13.89 -0.05
N LEU A 89 6.14 14.79 0.07
CA LEU A 89 5.88 16.22 0.24
C LEU A 89 5.64 16.86 -1.12
N GLY A 90 4.96 18.02 -1.15
CA GLY A 90 4.70 18.78 -2.37
C GLY A 90 3.28 18.69 -2.89
N GLY A 91 2.36 18.12 -2.13
CA GLY A 91 0.93 18.09 -2.43
C GLY A 91 0.50 16.97 -3.37
N PRO A 92 -0.77 16.95 -3.76
CA PRO A 92 -1.33 15.89 -4.62
C PRO A 92 -0.67 15.82 -6.00
N ARG A 93 -0.62 14.62 -6.54
CA ARG A 93 -0.06 14.34 -7.88
C ARG A 93 -1.11 13.67 -8.76
N LYS A 94 -1.11 13.99 -10.03
CA LYS A 94 -1.98 13.33 -11.01
C LYS A 94 -1.53 11.90 -11.25
N THR A 95 -2.49 10.98 -11.33
CA THR A 95 -2.20 9.58 -11.57
C THR A 95 -3.36 8.90 -12.29
N LYS A 96 -3.06 7.77 -12.92
CA LYS A 96 -4.07 6.90 -13.53
C LYS A 96 -4.42 5.78 -12.58
N ARG A 97 -5.71 5.47 -12.50
CA ARG A 97 -6.23 4.38 -11.69
C ARG A 97 -7.25 3.57 -12.47
N TYR A 98 -7.63 2.42 -11.95
CA TYR A 98 -8.63 1.54 -12.53
C TYR A 98 -9.78 1.37 -11.55
N GLN A 99 -11.02 1.37 -12.08
CA GLN A 99 -12.22 1.26 -11.26
C GLN A 99 -12.33 -0.10 -10.57
N LYS A 100 -11.79 -1.14 -11.21
CA LYS A 100 -11.89 -2.51 -10.72
C LYS A 100 -10.56 -3.23 -10.95
N ILE A 101 -10.10 -3.91 -9.91
CA ILE A 101 -8.84 -4.67 -9.94
C ILE A 101 -9.05 -6.05 -9.31
N LYS A 102 -8.28 -7.02 -9.80
CA LYS A 102 -8.16 -8.34 -9.16
C LYS A 102 -6.74 -8.48 -8.65
N VAL A 103 -6.61 -8.78 -7.37
CA VAL A 103 -5.32 -8.81 -6.68
C VAL A 103 -5.03 -10.23 -6.21
N ARG A 104 -3.82 -10.71 -6.50
CA ARG A 104 -3.25 -11.89 -5.86
C ARG A 104 -2.33 -11.42 -4.76
N TYR A 105 -2.49 -11.96 -3.56
CA TYR A 105 -1.70 -11.57 -2.41
C TYR A 105 -1.59 -12.71 -1.43
N GLN A 106 -0.74 -12.56 -0.42
CA GLN A 106 -0.65 -13.47 0.70
C GLN A 106 -1.19 -12.79 1.96
N ASN A 107 -1.91 -13.55 2.78
CA ASN A 107 -2.31 -13.08 4.10
C ASN A 107 -1.17 -13.27 5.12
N LEU A 108 -1.41 -12.95 6.40
CA LEU A 108 -0.39 -13.07 7.44
C LEU A 108 0.03 -14.51 7.72
N GLN A 109 -0.76 -15.49 7.30
CA GLN A 109 -0.42 -16.92 7.38
C GLN A 109 0.30 -17.40 6.12
N LEU A 110 0.66 -16.49 5.20
CA LEU A 110 1.32 -16.77 3.93
C LEU A 110 0.50 -17.67 2.98
N GLN A 111 -0.82 -17.61 3.14
CA GLN A 111 -1.74 -18.28 2.22
C GLN A 111 -2.03 -17.36 1.05
N THR A 112 -1.93 -17.88 -0.17
CA THR A 112 -2.25 -17.12 -1.38
C THR A 112 -3.75 -16.93 -1.50
N ARG A 113 -4.17 -15.69 -1.76
CA ARG A 113 -5.57 -15.31 -1.94
C ARG A 113 -5.74 -14.52 -3.24
N LEU A 114 -6.92 -14.65 -3.82
CA LEU A 114 -7.34 -13.85 -4.97
C LEU A 114 -8.61 -13.10 -4.58
N GLN A 115 -8.63 -11.80 -4.80
CA GLN A 115 -9.80 -11.00 -4.46
C GLN A 115 -9.96 -9.84 -5.43
N THR A 116 -11.21 -9.52 -5.76
CA THR A 116 -11.56 -8.39 -6.61
C THR A 116 -12.01 -7.21 -5.75
N PHE A 117 -11.51 -6.04 -6.09
CA PHE A 117 -11.86 -4.78 -5.42
C PHE A 117 -12.32 -3.77 -6.47
N SER A 118 -13.15 -2.82 -6.05
CA SER A 118 -13.63 -1.76 -6.92
C SER A 118 -13.73 -0.44 -6.16
N GLY A 119 -13.87 0.66 -6.91
CA GLY A 119 -14.09 1.99 -6.32
C GLY A 119 -12.94 2.48 -5.46
N TRP A 120 -13.28 3.09 -4.34
CA TRP A 120 -12.31 3.72 -3.44
C TRP A 120 -11.30 2.72 -2.87
N THR A 121 -11.74 1.53 -2.46
CA THR A 121 -10.84 0.49 -1.95
C THR A 121 -9.81 0.09 -3.01
N ALA A 122 -10.25 -0.09 -4.25
CA ALA A 122 -9.35 -0.40 -5.36
C ALA A 122 -8.33 0.72 -5.59
N GLN A 123 -8.75 1.98 -5.47
CA GLN A 123 -7.86 3.12 -5.61
C GLN A 123 -6.77 3.11 -4.54
N ILE A 124 -7.13 2.88 -3.30
CA ILE A 124 -6.17 2.82 -2.17
C ILE A 124 -5.13 1.71 -2.42
N ILE A 125 -5.58 0.52 -2.78
CA ILE A 125 -4.70 -0.63 -3.02
C ILE A 125 -3.70 -0.31 -4.14
N GLN A 126 -4.17 0.26 -5.25
CA GLN A 126 -3.30 0.63 -6.37
C GLN A 126 -2.22 1.62 -5.96
N HIS A 127 -2.59 2.63 -5.15
CA HIS A 127 -1.65 3.61 -4.63
C HIS A 127 -0.55 2.94 -3.80
N GLU A 128 -0.92 2.04 -2.88
CA GLU A 128 0.06 1.38 -2.02
C GLU A 128 0.93 0.38 -2.79
N ILE A 129 0.38 -0.30 -3.79
CA ILE A 129 1.18 -1.19 -4.66
C ILE A 129 2.20 -0.37 -5.46
N ASP A 130 1.84 0.83 -5.92
CA ASP A 130 2.78 1.72 -6.59
C ASP A 130 3.97 2.04 -5.69
N HIS A 131 3.74 2.27 -4.38
CA HIS A 131 4.84 2.45 -3.43
C HIS A 131 5.75 1.22 -3.37
N CYS A 132 5.19 0.02 -3.38
CA CYS A 132 5.97 -1.21 -3.43
C CYS A 132 6.85 -1.28 -4.68
N ASN A 133 6.39 -0.71 -5.79
CA ASN A 133 7.11 -0.68 -7.05
C ASN A 133 8.08 0.51 -7.16
N GLY A 134 8.17 1.34 -6.14
CA GLY A 134 9.05 2.51 -6.13
C GLY A 134 8.49 3.72 -6.86
N SER A 135 7.21 3.76 -7.13
CA SER A 135 6.58 4.91 -7.77
C SER A 135 6.31 6.01 -6.75
N LEU A 136 6.69 7.25 -7.08
CA LEU A 136 6.53 8.41 -6.19
C LEU A 136 5.19 9.10 -6.44
N ILE A 137 4.13 8.52 -5.92
CA ILE A 137 2.77 9.07 -6.07
C ILE A 137 2.18 9.43 -4.73
#